data_d34a583f832a16023b934dad6b73f3f5
#
_entry.id   d34a583f832a16023b934dad6b73f3f5
#
_cell.length_a   1.000
_cell.length_b   1.000
_cell.length_c   1.000
_cell.angle_alpha   90.00
_cell.angle_beta   90.00
_cell.angle_gamma   90.00
#
_symmetry.space_group_name_H-M   'P 1'
#
loop_
_entity.id
_entity.type
_entity.pdbx_description
1 polymer ?
#
loop_
_entity_poly.entity_id
_entity_poly.type
_entity_poly.pdbx_seq_one_letter_code
_entity_poly.pdbx_strand_id
1 'polypeptide(L)'
;MAKEVKKLNLNFGPQHPAAHGVLRLILQLDGEVVEKADPHIGLLHRGTEKLIENKTYAQAVPYFDRLDYVAPMNQEHAFALAIEKILKINVPARAQYIRAVSYTHLTLPTTPYV
;
A
#
# COMPACT_ATOMS: atom_id res chain seq x y z
N MET A 1 -17.91 -7.71 46.28
CA MET A 1 -18.47 -6.78 45.29
C MET A 1 -17.77 -7.03 43.97
N ALA A 2 -18.49 -7.58 43.02
CA ALA A 2 -17.96 -7.69 41.66
C ALA A 2 -17.80 -6.26 41.11
N LYS A 3 -16.60 -5.81 40.79
CA LYS A 3 -16.40 -4.63 39.97
C LYS A 3 -17.06 -4.94 38.64
N GLU A 4 -18.11 -4.19 38.31
CA GLU A 4 -18.64 -4.18 36.96
C GLU A 4 -17.50 -3.77 36.04
N VAL A 5 -16.96 -4.76 35.35
CA VAL A 5 -15.93 -4.51 34.34
C VAL A 5 -16.63 -3.86 33.17
N LYS A 6 -16.44 -2.58 33.01
CA LYS A 6 -17.07 -1.79 31.97
C LYS A 6 -16.37 -2.11 30.66
N LYS A 7 -17.00 -2.95 29.83
CA LYS A 7 -16.51 -3.23 28.47
C LYS A 7 -16.67 -1.96 27.63
N LEU A 8 -15.56 -1.49 27.10
CA LEU A 8 -15.51 -0.29 26.27
C LEU A 8 -15.22 -0.68 24.82
N ASN A 9 -16.05 -0.21 23.91
CA ASN A 9 -15.77 -0.30 22.48
C ASN A 9 -15.06 0.98 22.02
N LEU A 10 -13.84 0.85 21.56
CA LEU A 10 -13.02 1.95 21.08
C LEU A 10 -12.87 1.85 19.56
N ASN A 11 -13.15 2.94 18.86
CA ASN A 11 -13.08 3.01 17.41
C ASN A 11 -11.88 3.90 17.00
N PHE A 12 -10.87 3.29 16.37
CA PHE A 12 -9.73 3.96 15.79
C PHE A 12 -9.90 4.12 14.28
N GLY A 13 -9.96 5.35 13.82
CA GLY A 13 -10.06 5.65 12.41
C GLY A 13 -11.49 5.84 11.90
N PRO A 14 -11.62 6.12 10.60
CA PRO A 14 -10.53 6.13 9.60
C PRO A 14 -9.54 7.28 9.70
N GLN A 15 -9.81 8.37 10.36
CA GLN A 15 -8.89 9.49 10.55
C GLN A 15 -8.41 9.58 11.99
N HIS A 16 -7.46 8.75 12.34
CA HIS A 16 -6.86 8.74 13.66
C HIS A 16 -5.32 8.72 13.57
N PRO A 17 -4.59 9.49 14.43
CA PRO A 17 -3.12 9.50 14.35
C PRO A 17 -2.45 8.14 14.54
N ALA A 18 -3.07 7.25 15.31
CA ALA A 18 -2.58 5.90 15.54
C ALA A 18 -3.03 4.88 14.47
N ALA A 19 -3.94 5.27 13.58
CA ALA A 19 -4.40 4.44 12.48
C ALA A 19 -3.78 4.93 11.18
N HIS A 20 -3.05 4.06 10.47
CA HIS A 20 -2.44 4.40 9.21
C HIS A 20 -3.49 4.80 8.16
N GLY A 21 -3.59 6.11 7.87
CA GLY A 21 -4.42 6.66 6.82
C GLY A 21 -5.89 6.27 6.93
N VAL A 22 -6.27 5.20 6.27
CA VAL A 22 -7.67 4.78 6.13
C VAL A 22 -7.99 3.45 6.83
N LEU A 23 -7.22 3.07 7.83
CA LEU A 23 -7.53 1.91 8.65
C LEU A 23 -8.60 2.25 9.68
N ARG A 24 -9.66 1.47 9.71
CA ARG A 24 -10.64 1.47 10.79
C ARG A 24 -10.46 0.23 11.65
N LEU A 25 -10.15 0.42 12.91
CA LEU A 25 -9.96 -0.65 13.88
C LEU A 25 -10.94 -0.48 15.03
N ILE A 26 -11.79 -1.46 15.24
CA ILE A 26 -12.71 -1.49 16.38
C ILE A 26 -12.13 -2.43 17.42
N LEU A 27 -11.85 -1.88 18.60
CA LEU A 27 -11.32 -2.63 19.74
C LEU A 27 -12.40 -2.79 20.81
N GLN A 28 -12.52 -4.00 21.31
CA GLN A 28 -13.29 -4.29 22.52
C GLN A 28 -12.31 -4.44 23.67
N LEU A 29 -12.41 -3.53 24.64
CA LEU A 29 -11.51 -3.47 25.78
C LEU A 29 -12.20 -3.92 27.04
N ASP A 30 -11.44 -4.64 27.87
CA ASP A 30 -11.76 -4.89 29.26
C ASP A 30 -10.75 -4.12 30.12
N GLY A 31 -11.14 -2.91 30.57
CA GLY A 31 -10.20 -1.98 31.15
C GLY A 31 -9.15 -1.54 30.13
N GLU A 32 -7.88 -1.91 30.35
CA GLU A 32 -6.76 -1.62 29.44
C GLU A 32 -6.38 -2.82 28.55
N VAL A 33 -7.02 -3.97 28.76
CA VAL A 33 -6.74 -5.19 28.03
C VAL A 33 -7.64 -5.30 26.81
N VAL A 34 -7.05 -5.59 25.65
CA VAL A 34 -7.80 -5.83 24.40
C VAL A 34 -8.33 -7.24 24.42
N GLU A 35 -9.66 -7.39 24.46
CA GLU A 35 -10.30 -8.70 24.32
C GLU A 35 -10.46 -9.10 22.86
N LYS A 36 -10.86 -8.14 22.02
CA LYS A 36 -11.14 -8.38 20.60
C LYS A 36 -10.72 -7.19 19.77
N ALA A 37 -10.10 -7.47 18.65
CA ALA A 37 -9.79 -6.48 17.60
C ALA A 37 -10.50 -6.88 16.33
N ASP A 38 -11.23 -5.94 15.74
CA ASP A 38 -11.97 -6.13 14.49
C ASP A 38 -11.52 -5.08 13.48
N PRO A 39 -10.60 -5.44 12.57
CA PRO A 39 -10.14 -4.51 11.54
C PRO A 39 -11.16 -4.43 10.41
N HIS A 40 -11.56 -3.22 10.06
CA HIS A 40 -12.40 -2.95 8.90
C HIS A 40 -11.51 -2.53 7.74
N ILE A 41 -11.25 -3.46 6.84
CA ILE A 41 -10.43 -3.25 5.65
C ILE A 41 -11.29 -2.86 4.45
N GLY A 42 -10.66 -2.39 3.39
CA GLY A 42 -11.33 -2.08 2.15
C GLY A 42 -11.68 -0.61 1.94
N LEU A 43 -11.37 0.27 2.88
CA LEU A 43 -11.65 1.71 2.75
C LEU A 43 -10.89 2.36 1.60
N LEU A 44 -9.74 1.80 1.22
CA LEU A 44 -8.93 2.26 0.09
C LEU A 44 -9.05 1.32 -1.12
N HIS A 45 -9.98 0.40 -1.10
CA HIS A 45 -10.20 -0.51 -2.22
C HIS A 45 -10.72 0.25 -3.44
N ARG A 46 -9.94 0.25 -4.52
CA ARG A 46 -10.24 0.99 -5.75
C ARG A 46 -10.60 0.12 -6.93
N GLY A 47 -10.74 -1.18 -6.72
CA GLY A 47 -11.04 -2.13 -7.78
C GLY A 47 -9.95 -2.23 -8.85
N THR A 48 -8.69 -2.00 -8.48
CA THR A 48 -7.55 -1.92 -9.40
C THR A 48 -7.41 -3.17 -10.25
N GLU A 49 -7.48 -4.34 -9.66
CA GLU A 49 -7.36 -5.62 -10.38
C GLU A 49 -8.48 -5.78 -11.42
N LYS A 50 -9.70 -5.47 -11.03
CA LYS A 50 -10.85 -5.56 -11.92
C LYS A 50 -10.78 -4.57 -13.09
N LEU A 51 -10.30 -3.38 -12.84
CA LEU A 51 -10.09 -2.36 -13.87
C LEU A 51 -8.98 -2.75 -14.84
N ILE A 52 -7.91 -3.36 -14.36
CA ILE A 52 -6.78 -3.80 -15.19
C ILE A 52 -7.18 -4.92 -16.17
N GLU A 53 -8.12 -5.77 -15.80
CA GLU A 53 -8.60 -6.86 -16.66
C GLU A 53 -9.06 -6.39 -18.04
N ASN A 54 -9.55 -5.16 -18.16
CA ASN A 54 -10.06 -4.55 -19.38
C ASN A 54 -9.02 -3.68 -20.11
N LYS A 55 -7.77 -3.68 -19.64
CA LYS A 55 -6.71 -2.84 -20.17
C LYS A 55 -5.62 -3.66 -20.85
N THR A 56 -4.94 -3.05 -21.84
CA THR A 56 -3.69 -3.60 -22.35
C THR A 56 -2.58 -3.46 -21.33
N TYR A 57 -1.49 -4.20 -21.48
CA TYR A 57 -0.36 -4.10 -20.56
C TYR A 57 0.21 -2.69 -20.48
N ALA A 58 0.31 -1.98 -21.62
CA ALA A 58 0.76 -0.59 -21.63
C ALA A 58 -0.20 0.35 -20.90
N GLN A 59 -1.49 0.14 -21.03
CA GLN A 59 -2.51 0.94 -20.32
C GLN A 59 -2.60 0.60 -18.84
N ALA A 60 -2.10 -0.55 -18.42
CA ALA A 60 -2.09 -0.98 -17.03
C ALA A 60 -0.96 -0.35 -16.21
N VAL A 61 0.09 0.17 -16.84
CA VAL A 61 1.26 0.75 -16.16
C VAL A 61 0.88 1.81 -15.11
N PRO A 62 -0.02 2.79 -15.39
CA PRO A 62 -0.41 3.79 -14.40
C PRO A 62 -1.07 3.22 -13.15
N TYR A 63 -1.70 2.07 -13.22
CA TYR A 63 -2.29 1.42 -12.05
C TYR A 63 -1.24 0.95 -11.05
N PHE A 64 -0.07 0.56 -11.51
CA PHE A 64 1.03 0.15 -10.65
C PHE A 64 1.65 1.32 -9.88
N ASP A 65 1.64 2.52 -10.44
CA ASP A 65 2.06 3.73 -9.72
C ASP A 65 1.26 3.97 -8.45
N ARG A 66 0.02 3.58 -8.47
CA ARG A 66 -0.92 3.82 -7.38
C ARG A 66 -0.96 2.72 -6.33
N LEU A 67 -0.23 1.64 -6.52
CA LEU A 67 -0.10 0.56 -5.53
C LEU A 67 0.73 1.02 -4.33
N ASP A 68 1.90 1.55 -4.62
CA ASP A 68 2.74 2.20 -3.63
C ASP A 68 3.09 3.60 -4.15
N TYR A 69 2.23 4.55 -3.83
CA TYR A 69 2.36 5.92 -4.32
C TYR A 69 3.54 6.69 -3.70
N VAL A 70 4.19 6.14 -2.66
CA VAL A 70 5.41 6.69 -2.09
C VAL A 70 6.62 6.40 -2.99
N ALA A 71 6.63 5.25 -3.67
CA ALA A 71 7.69 4.85 -4.58
C ALA A 71 7.11 4.34 -5.92
N PRO A 72 6.44 5.21 -6.70
CA PRO A 72 5.72 4.79 -7.90
C PRO A 72 6.63 4.19 -8.98
N MET A 73 7.82 4.75 -9.18
CA MET A 73 8.75 4.25 -10.19
C MET A 73 9.26 2.84 -9.90
N ASN A 74 9.34 2.47 -8.62
CA ASN A 74 9.70 1.10 -8.23
C ASN A 74 8.63 0.10 -8.64
N GLN A 75 7.35 0.47 -8.52
CA GLN A 75 6.24 -0.36 -8.94
C GLN A 75 6.19 -0.52 -10.47
N GLU A 76 6.39 0.55 -11.21
CA GLU A 76 6.50 0.51 -12.66
C GLU A 76 7.67 -0.37 -13.11
N HIS A 77 8.82 -0.24 -12.44
CA HIS A 77 10.02 -1.04 -12.75
C HIS A 77 9.75 -2.54 -12.54
N ALA A 78 9.12 -2.91 -11.43
CA ALA A 78 8.77 -4.30 -11.16
C ALA A 78 7.84 -4.88 -12.23
N PHE A 79 6.82 -4.13 -12.62
CA PHE A 79 5.91 -4.52 -13.70
C PHE A 79 6.63 -4.65 -15.05
N ALA A 80 7.47 -3.69 -15.40
CA ALA A 80 8.25 -3.71 -16.63
C ALA A 80 9.19 -4.92 -16.69
N LEU A 81 9.86 -5.25 -15.59
CA LEU A 81 10.73 -6.42 -15.51
C LEU A 81 9.95 -7.72 -15.75
N ALA A 82 8.75 -7.84 -15.19
CA ALA A 82 7.90 -9.00 -15.36
C ALA A 82 7.49 -9.18 -16.84
N ILE A 83 7.06 -8.10 -17.49
CA ILE A 83 6.64 -8.12 -18.89
C ILE A 83 7.84 -8.42 -19.81
N GLU A 84 8.98 -7.82 -19.58
CA GLU A 84 10.21 -8.06 -20.36
C GLU A 84 10.67 -9.51 -20.26
N LYS A 85 10.53 -10.11 -19.09
CA LYS A 85 10.86 -11.51 -18.85
C LYS A 85 9.92 -12.45 -19.61
N ILE A 86 8.63 -12.14 -19.65
CA ILE A 86 7.63 -12.92 -20.39
C ILE A 86 7.89 -12.84 -21.91
N LEU A 87 8.14 -11.64 -22.40
CA LEU A 87 8.36 -11.39 -23.83
C LEU A 87 9.79 -11.67 -24.30
N LYS A 88 10.71 -11.95 -23.36
CA LYS A 88 12.14 -12.17 -23.64
C LYS A 88 12.79 -11.00 -24.39
N ILE A 89 12.49 -9.80 -23.96
CA ILE A 89 13.02 -8.55 -24.50
C ILE A 89 14.35 -8.22 -23.84
N ASN A 90 15.35 -7.89 -24.64
CA ASN A 90 16.61 -7.35 -24.15
C ASN A 90 16.52 -5.84 -24.00
N VAL A 91 16.73 -5.36 -22.77
CA VAL A 91 16.68 -3.94 -22.46
C VAL A 91 18.02 -3.28 -22.82
N PRO A 92 18.02 -2.14 -23.56
CA PRO A 92 19.24 -1.40 -23.84
C PRO A 92 19.95 -0.93 -22.56
N ALA A 93 21.27 -0.88 -22.60
CA ALA A 93 22.09 -0.44 -21.45
C ALA A 93 21.67 0.94 -20.95
N ARG A 94 21.39 1.87 -21.85
CA ARG A 94 20.93 3.23 -21.48
C ARG A 94 19.64 3.20 -20.65
N ALA A 95 18.68 2.34 -21.01
CA ALA A 95 17.44 2.18 -20.26
C ALA A 95 17.69 1.64 -18.85
N GLN A 96 18.64 0.71 -18.70
CA GLN A 96 19.00 0.18 -17.38
C GLN A 96 19.63 1.25 -16.49
N TYR A 97 20.48 2.11 -17.04
CA TYR A 97 21.05 3.24 -16.31
C TYR A 97 19.98 4.25 -15.88
N ILE A 98 19.04 4.56 -16.75
CA ILE A 98 17.91 5.46 -16.43
C ILE A 98 17.08 4.87 -15.29
N ARG A 99 16.81 3.59 -15.30
CA ARG A 99 16.10 2.90 -14.21
C ARG A 99 16.85 3.00 -12.90
N ALA A 100 18.17 2.79 -12.91
CA ALA A 100 18.99 2.90 -11.72
C ALA A 100 18.98 4.32 -11.14
N VAL A 101 19.05 5.35 -11.98
CA VAL A 101 18.98 6.76 -11.55
C VAL A 101 17.62 7.08 -10.95
N SER A 102 16.53 6.65 -11.58
CA SER A 102 15.16 6.83 -11.06
C SER A 102 14.99 6.20 -9.68
N TYR A 103 15.52 5.00 -9.50
CA TYR A 103 15.49 4.30 -8.22
C TYR A 103 16.25 5.07 -7.13
N THR A 104 17.42 5.58 -7.44
CA THR A 104 18.25 6.36 -6.52
C THR A 104 17.54 7.64 -6.06
N HIS A 105 16.92 8.36 -7.00
CA HIS A 105 16.19 9.58 -6.69
C HIS A 105 14.97 9.37 -5.80
N LEU A 106 14.27 8.25 -5.95
CA LEU A 106 13.09 7.94 -5.16
C LEU A 106 13.41 7.50 -3.74
N THR A 107 14.50 6.79 -3.54
CA THR A 107 14.90 6.33 -2.21
C THR A 107 15.29 7.45 -1.27
N LEU A 108 15.94 8.49 -1.77
CA LEU A 108 16.37 9.63 -0.96
C LEU A 108 15.19 10.49 -0.44
N PRO A 109 14.23 10.91 -1.28
CA PRO A 109 13.09 11.72 -0.82
C PRO A 109 12.09 10.96 0.02
N THR A 110 12.03 9.64 -0.09
CA THR A 110 11.07 8.80 0.63
C THR A 110 11.57 8.34 1.99
N THR A 111 12.83 8.61 2.32
CA THR A 111 13.32 8.35 3.67
C THR A 111 12.64 9.33 4.63
N PRO A 112 11.76 8.87 5.52
CA PRO A 112 11.14 9.79 6.45
C PRO A 112 12.21 10.38 7.35
N TYR A 113 12.32 11.68 7.34
CA TYR A 113 13.07 12.39 8.37
C TYR A 113 12.33 12.26 9.67
N VAL A 114 12.82 11.43 10.48
CA VAL A 114 12.33 11.29 11.84
C VAL A 114 12.96 12.38 12.70
#